data_85754c5224d593e82cb45941f2421d71
#
_entry.id   85754c5224d593e82cb45941f2421d71
#
_cell.length_a   1.000
_cell.length_b   1.000
_cell.length_c   1.000
_cell.angle_alpha   90.00
_cell.angle_beta   90.00
_cell.angle_gamma   90.00
#
_symmetry.space_group_name_H-M   'P 1'
#
loop_
_entity.id
_entity.type
_entity.pdbx_description
1 polymer ?
#
loop_
_entity_poly.entity_id
_entity_poly.type
_entity_poly.pdbx_seq_one_letter_code
_entity_poly.pdbx_strand_id
1 'polypeptide(L)'
;MRALKHTTISLFILTALSGSALANQHAHKSKNETTPQINLAEEQAKWAQQQHVHELKLIEQRATFLQLESLLKSAVKSNNISNNAKLFLSLIDSLKGYPLQTDAMAAYLDARVKTVSRDTPREEVNALRTDIEQFIQQHASHFLRGKLEQSIFTLFTNAEDTQALAKLTPNNLETQIAVLTAKYQIEASNTSQTAENQSNDKNKSAILSEYEQLWLNNAELPNDAQLWAAWYSQGGRTEEKIYQKAEMLFGKNDAKGLEILAKELEKIENAKEDKQIVTDLALYQDLLKNPANLKIQAERLPLIDGNTNKIINKFVVVLGFARYLRTIPENMNEPTFTPYEQWAKTWQLDETELRDWKIAFISRFFDNESPNFVQWRDQEILKLNADNLIERRLRTAIWQQTDLLAWLNALSNESKQKQEWRYWMGKTLEKENITKSKEIFSELSNERGFYPMLATAKLYPENRGAGYDFGQAELYVARS
;
A
#
# COMPACT_ATOMS: atom_id res chain seq x y z
N MET A 1 4.05 23.62 14.92
CA MET A 1 5.33 23.63 15.66
C MET A 1 5.63 22.22 16.12
N ARG A 2 6.54 21.52 15.44
CA ARG A 2 7.16 20.27 15.93
C ARG A 2 8.66 20.43 15.70
N ALA A 3 9.42 20.34 16.79
CA ALA A 3 10.85 20.53 16.85
C ALA A 3 11.59 19.45 16.07
N LEU A 4 12.50 19.88 15.17
CA LEU A 4 13.51 19.00 14.58
C LEU A 4 14.53 18.66 15.67
N LYS A 5 14.66 17.38 15.96
CA LYS A 5 15.74 16.85 16.78
C LYS A 5 17.03 16.87 15.95
N HIS A 6 18.03 17.59 16.46
CA HIS A 6 19.39 17.57 15.95
C HIS A 6 19.99 16.17 16.12
N THR A 7 20.32 15.52 15.02
CA THR A 7 21.13 14.30 15.01
C THR A 7 22.59 14.72 14.93
N THR A 8 23.29 14.59 16.05
CA THR A 8 24.73 14.80 16.15
C THR A 8 25.44 13.63 15.45
N ILE A 9 26.15 13.91 14.37
CA ILE A 9 27.00 12.92 13.70
C ILE A 9 28.32 12.91 14.47
N SER A 10 28.57 11.82 15.19
CA SER A 10 29.84 11.55 15.87
C SER A 10 30.89 11.14 14.85
N LEU A 11 31.95 11.96 14.76
CA LEU A 11 33.15 11.71 13.96
C LEU A 11 33.98 10.63 14.65
N PHE A 12 34.02 9.41 14.09
CA PHE A 12 34.99 8.40 14.55
C PHE A 12 36.37 8.68 13.94
N ILE A 13 37.29 9.12 14.76
CA ILE A 13 38.73 9.17 14.42
C ILE A 13 39.29 7.77 14.64
N LEU A 14 39.68 7.09 13.57
CA LEU A 14 40.43 5.84 13.62
C LEU A 14 41.91 6.17 13.79
N THR A 15 42.44 6.00 14.99
CA THR A 15 43.90 5.98 15.27
C THR A 15 44.42 4.60 14.88
N ALA A 16 45.20 4.53 13.81
CA ALA A 16 45.95 3.35 13.44
C ALA A 16 47.21 3.24 14.31
N LEU A 17 47.28 2.19 15.09
CA LEU A 17 48.46 1.79 15.87
C LEU A 17 49.56 1.28 14.95
N SER A 18 50.73 1.92 15.07
CA SER A 18 51.98 1.48 14.48
C SER A 18 52.48 0.21 15.15
N GLY A 19 52.55 -0.87 14.42
CA GLY A 19 53.23 -2.12 14.79
C GLY A 19 54.61 -2.15 14.16
N SER A 20 55.65 -2.09 14.99
CA SER A 20 57.05 -2.29 14.62
C SER A 20 57.30 -3.75 14.23
N ALA A 21 57.80 -4.01 13.03
CA ALA A 21 58.37 -5.28 12.62
C ALA A 21 59.89 -5.20 12.47
N LEU A 22 60.55 -6.13 13.10
CA LEU A 22 61.97 -6.35 13.16
C LEU A 22 62.59 -6.64 11.77
N ALA A 23 63.75 -6.02 11.59
CA ALA A 23 64.61 -6.20 10.45
C ALA A 23 65.20 -7.63 10.37
N ASN A 24 65.28 -8.16 9.14
CA ASN A 24 66.26 -9.19 8.81
C ASN A 24 66.99 -8.73 7.56
N GLN A 25 68.34 -8.60 7.73
CA GLN A 25 69.29 -8.22 6.70
C GLN A 25 69.48 -9.38 5.70
N HIS A 26 69.32 -9.10 4.45
CA HIS A 26 70.10 -9.74 3.38
C HIS A 26 70.37 -8.71 2.29
N ALA A 27 71.64 -8.38 2.16
CA ALA A 27 72.19 -7.50 1.13
C ALA A 27 72.11 -8.18 -0.26
N HIS A 28 71.40 -7.49 -1.17
CA HIS A 28 71.65 -7.64 -2.60
C HIS A 28 71.71 -6.26 -3.26
N LYS A 29 72.90 -5.95 -3.82
CA LYS A 29 73.12 -4.80 -4.68
C LYS A 29 72.21 -4.83 -5.89
N SER A 30 71.37 -3.83 -6.05
CA SER A 30 70.74 -3.50 -7.32
C SER A 30 70.55 -2.00 -7.47
N LYS A 31 70.91 -1.54 -8.63
CA LYS A 31 70.87 -0.24 -9.27
C LYS A 31 69.94 0.81 -8.69
N ASN A 32 70.50 2.04 -8.60
CA ASN A 32 69.79 3.30 -8.36
C ASN A 32 68.65 3.51 -9.37
N GLU A 33 67.42 3.27 -8.98
CA GLU A 33 66.24 3.97 -9.47
C GLU A 33 65.77 4.88 -8.33
N THR A 34 65.96 6.18 -8.50
CA THR A 34 65.42 7.20 -7.61
C THR A 34 63.88 7.19 -7.71
N THR A 35 63.25 6.41 -6.88
CA THR A 35 61.82 6.52 -6.59
C THR A 35 61.64 7.91 -5.95
N PRO A 36 60.76 8.78 -6.49
CA PRO A 36 60.50 10.07 -5.85
C PRO A 36 59.94 9.80 -4.44
N GLN A 37 60.67 10.24 -3.40
CA GLN A 37 60.15 10.25 -2.04
C GLN A 37 58.94 11.18 -2.03
N ILE A 38 57.74 10.62 -2.00
CA ILE A 38 56.49 11.36 -1.80
C ILE A 38 56.57 11.97 -0.41
N ASN A 39 56.66 13.32 -0.36
CA ASN A 39 56.67 14.03 0.92
C ASN A 39 55.24 13.99 1.51
N LEU A 40 54.99 12.98 2.34
CA LEU A 40 53.68 12.68 2.94
C LEU A 40 53.05 13.89 3.65
N ALA A 41 53.91 14.72 4.29
CA ALA A 41 53.47 15.95 4.97
C ALA A 41 52.97 17.02 4.02
N GLU A 42 53.59 17.14 2.85
CA GLU A 42 53.17 18.09 1.79
C GLU A 42 51.88 17.64 1.10
N GLU A 43 51.71 16.35 0.88
CA GLU A 43 50.48 15.76 0.39
C GLU A 43 49.31 15.93 1.36
N GLN A 44 49.56 15.70 2.65
CA GLN A 44 48.57 15.94 3.72
C GLN A 44 48.17 17.42 3.82
N ALA A 45 49.12 18.34 3.71
CA ALA A 45 48.84 19.78 3.71
C ALA A 45 48.00 20.20 2.49
N LYS A 46 48.32 19.71 1.30
CA LYS A 46 47.55 19.96 0.07
C LYS A 46 46.13 19.40 0.20
N TRP A 47 46.01 18.19 0.72
CA TRP A 47 44.69 17.58 0.96
C TRP A 47 43.86 18.39 1.96
N ALA A 48 44.43 18.80 3.10
CA ALA A 48 43.75 19.63 4.08
C ALA A 48 43.29 20.97 3.51
N GLN A 49 44.15 21.59 2.69
CA GLN A 49 43.80 22.84 1.98
C GLN A 49 42.64 22.62 0.98
N GLN A 50 42.64 21.52 0.22
CA GLN A 50 41.57 21.18 -0.70
C GLN A 50 40.26 20.93 0.05
N GLN A 51 40.29 20.23 1.19
CA GLN A 51 39.10 20.02 2.03
C GLN A 51 38.53 21.34 2.54
N HIS A 52 39.38 22.24 3.02
CA HIS A 52 38.96 23.55 3.53
C HIS A 52 38.29 24.40 2.42
N VAL A 53 38.88 24.44 1.22
CA VAL A 53 38.27 25.13 0.06
C VAL A 53 36.93 24.50 -0.31
N HIS A 54 36.84 23.18 -0.25
CA HIS A 54 35.55 22.45 -0.52
C HIS A 54 34.48 22.79 0.53
N GLU A 55 34.85 22.82 1.84
CA GLU A 55 33.93 23.22 2.90
C GLU A 55 33.41 24.65 2.74
N LEU A 56 34.29 25.60 2.45
CA LEU A 56 33.90 27.00 2.20
C LEU A 56 32.90 27.10 1.01
N LYS A 57 33.19 26.36 -0.06
CA LYS A 57 32.26 26.29 -1.23
C LYS A 57 30.92 25.72 -0.83
N LEU A 58 30.85 24.67 -0.03
CA LEU A 58 29.59 24.08 0.44
C LEU A 58 28.77 25.05 1.31
N ILE A 59 29.45 25.84 2.16
CA ILE A 59 28.81 26.89 3.01
C ILE A 59 28.18 27.97 2.11
N GLU A 60 28.90 28.44 1.09
CA GLU A 60 28.39 29.42 0.14
C GLU A 60 27.22 28.88 -0.67
N GLN A 61 27.34 27.65 -1.19
CA GLN A 61 26.27 26.99 -1.94
C GLN A 61 25.02 26.76 -1.08
N ARG A 62 25.17 26.43 0.20
CA ARG A 62 24.05 26.33 1.12
C ARG A 62 23.33 27.68 1.30
N ALA A 63 24.08 28.76 1.46
CA ALA A 63 23.49 30.11 1.56
C ALA A 63 22.72 30.46 0.28
N THR A 64 23.31 30.18 -0.88
CA THR A 64 22.66 30.37 -2.20
C THR A 64 21.39 29.56 -2.35
N PHE A 65 21.38 28.29 -1.91
CA PHE A 65 20.20 27.44 -1.94
C PHE A 65 19.06 28.01 -1.08
N LEU A 66 19.35 28.43 0.15
CA LEU A 66 18.36 29.05 1.05
C LEU A 66 17.82 30.37 0.50
N GLN A 67 18.70 31.18 -0.12
CA GLN A 67 18.30 32.41 -0.81
C GLN A 67 17.36 32.10 -1.99
N LEU A 68 17.68 31.11 -2.81
CA LEU A 68 16.86 30.65 -3.93
C LEU A 68 15.47 30.23 -3.45
N GLU A 69 15.37 29.40 -2.40
CA GLU A 69 14.07 29.00 -1.83
C GLU A 69 13.22 30.19 -1.37
N SER A 70 13.84 31.18 -0.73
CA SER A 70 13.16 32.39 -0.26
C SER A 70 12.68 33.23 -1.43
N LEU A 71 13.53 33.42 -2.45
CA LEU A 71 13.18 34.17 -3.67
C LEU A 71 12.08 33.50 -4.46
N LEU A 72 12.11 32.16 -4.60
CA LEU A 72 11.05 31.40 -5.28
C LEU A 72 9.70 31.55 -4.57
N LYS A 73 9.66 31.45 -3.24
CA LYS A 73 8.45 31.66 -2.44
C LYS A 73 7.87 33.06 -2.61
N SER A 74 8.73 34.08 -2.67
CA SER A 74 8.33 35.47 -2.87
C SER A 74 7.82 35.70 -4.30
N ALA A 75 8.53 35.16 -5.30
CA ALA A 75 8.18 35.30 -6.71
C ALA A 75 6.88 34.58 -7.10
N VAL A 76 6.56 33.43 -6.46
CA VAL A 76 5.25 32.77 -6.61
C VAL A 76 4.13 33.68 -6.09
N LYS A 77 4.31 34.29 -4.90
CA LYS A 77 3.31 35.21 -4.32
C LYS A 77 3.06 36.47 -5.18
N SER A 78 4.11 36.99 -5.82
CA SER A 78 4.04 38.17 -6.67
C SER A 78 3.77 37.86 -8.15
N ASN A 79 3.57 36.60 -8.50
CA ASN A 79 3.41 36.11 -9.88
C ASN A 79 4.52 36.59 -10.84
N ASN A 80 5.79 36.53 -10.39
CA ASN A 80 6.94 37.15 -11.09
C ASN A 80 8.08 36.15 -11.36
N ILE A 81 7.75 34.86 -11.51
CA ILE A 81 8.77 33.81 -11.78
C ILE A 81 9.34 33.97 -13.21
N SER A 82 8.50 34.10 -14.23
CA SER A 82 8.92 34.18 -15.63
C SER A 82 9.82 35.37 -15.88
N ASN A 83 9.53 36.54 -15.30
CA ASN A 83 10.34 37.76 -15.45
C ASN A 83 11.74 37.61 -14.81
N ASN A 84 11.89 36.77 -13.79
CA ASN A 84 13.15 36.54 -13.10
C ASN A 84 13.80 35.19 -13.47
N ALA A 85 13.38 34.55 -14.55
CA ALA A 85 13.86 33.22 -14.96
C ALA A 85 15.39 33.14 -15.08
N LYS A 86 16.02 34.16 -15.68
CA LYS A 86 17.50 34.24 -15.83
C LYS A 86 18.20 34.24 -14.46
N LEU A 87 17.67 35.00 -13.50
CA LEU A 87 18.23 35.05 -12.15
C LEU A 87 18.14 33.66 -11.47
N PHE A 88 17.00 33.01 -11.51
CA PHE A 88 16.80 31.70 -10.90
C PHE A 88 17.71 30.64 -11.52
N LEU A 89 17.81 30.60 -12.86
CA LEU A 89 18.70 29.66 -13.54
C LEU A 89 20.17 29.91 -13.22
N SER A 90 20.60 31.18 -13.11
CA SER A 90 21.96 31.54 -12.70
C SER A 90 22.27 31.09 -11.29
N LEU A 91 21.31 31.23 -10.32
CA LEU A 91 21.48 30.74 -8.96
C LEU A 91 21.55 29.21 -8.92
N ILE A 92 20.76 28.51 -9.71
CA ILE A 92 20.78 27.04 -9.81
C ILE A 92 22.11 26.56 -10.43
N ASP A 93 22.62 27.26 -11.44
CA ASP A 93 23.91 26.92 -12.06
C ASP A 93 25.08 27.11 -11.05
N SER A 94 25.02 28.16 -10.21
CA SER A 94 26.02 28.37 -9.13
C SER A 94 26.04 27.24 -8.09
N LEU A 95 24.97 26.44 -7.99
CA LEU A 95 24.90 25.25 -7.16
C LEU A 95 25.54 24.00 -7.80
N LYS A 96 26.24 24.14 -8.93
CA LYS A 96 26.87 23.00 -9.60
C LYS A 96 27.80 22.23 -8.68
N GLY A 97 27.47 20.94 -8.51
CA GLY A 97 28.15 20.02 -7.58
C GLY A 97 27.65 20.08 -6.14
N TYR A 98 26.69 20.91 -5.81
CA TYR A 98 26.01 20.88 -4.52
C TYR A 98 24.96 19.75 -4.48
N PRO A 99 24.85 18.97 -3.39
CA PRO A 99 23.95 17.84 -3.34
C PRO A 99 22.47 18.13 -3.64
N LEU A 100 21.99 19.35 -3.35
CA LEU A 100 20.62 19.79 -3.57
C LEU A 100 20.41 20.61 -4.86
N GLN A 101 21.35 20.59 -5.81
CA GLN A 101 21.18 21.29 -7.08
C GLN A 101 19.96 20.79 -7.87
N THR A 102 19.75 19.47 -7.89
CA THR A 102 18.59 18.85 -8.54
C THR A 102 17.29 19.24 -7.86
N ASP A 103 17.28 19.31 -6.52
CA ASP A 103 16.14 19.79 -5.73
C ASP A 103 15.80 21.26 -6.05
N ALA A 104 16.83 22.10 -6.21
CA ALA A 104 16.68 23.49 -6.59
C ALA A 104 16.00 23.64 -7.95
N MET A 105 16.41 22.84 -8.96
CA MET A 105 15.76 22.82 -10.28
C MET A 105 14.31 22.33 -10.18
N ALA A 106 14.04 21.26 -9.45
CA ALA A 106 12.68 20.75 -9.24
C ALA A 106 11.78 21.80 -8.57
N ALA A 107 12.29 22.51 -7.57
CA ALA A 107 11.56 23.60 -6.90
C ALA A 107 11.27 24.78 -7.84
N TYR A 108 12.20 25.13 -8.72
CA TYR A 108 12.01 26.17 -9.74
C TYR A 108 10.92 25.77 -10.75
N LEU A 109 10.93 24.53 -11.26
CA LEU A 109 9.91 24.03 -12.17
C LEU A 109 8.51 24.02 -11.52
N ASP A 110 8.40 23.53 -10.29
CA ASP A 110 7.15 23.56 -9.50
C ASP A 110 6.65 25.00 -9.26
N ALA A 111 7.56 25.94 -9.00
CA ALA A 111 7.23 27.35 -8.82
C ALA A 111 6.72 28.00 -10.14
N ARG A 112 7.31 27.65 -11.29
CA ARG A 112 6.82 28.09 -12.61
C ARG A 112 5.39 27.61 -12.85
N VAL A 113 5.10 26.32 -12.57
CA VAL A 113 3.74 25.78 -12.74
C VAL A 113 2.71 26.56 -11.92
N LYS A 114 3.06 26.95 -10.68
CA LYS A 114 2.15 27.71 -9.80
C LYS A 114 1.81 29.13 -10.28
N THR A 115 2.61 29.69 -11.17
CA THR A 115 2.39 31.02 -11.74
C THR A 115 1.74 31.00 -13.12
N VAL A 116 1.51 29.80 -13.67
CA VAL A 116 0.75 29.67 -14.91
C VAL A 116 -0.73 30.00 -14.66
N SER A 117 -1.33 30.70 -15.60
CA SER A 117 -2.74 31.05 -15.64
C SER A 117 -3.29 30.85 -17.06
N ARG A 118 -4.59 31.06 -17.23
CA ARG A 118 -5.26 31.05 -18.52
C ARG A 118 -4.62 32.01 -19.53
N ASP A 119 -4.07 33.14 -19.05
CA ASP A 119 -3.48 34.17 -19.90
C ASP A 119 -2.02 33.85 -20.28
N THR A 120 -1.42 32.78 -19.76
CA THR A 120 -0.06 32.37 -20.11
C THR A 120 -0.02 31.88 -21.54
N PRO A 121 0.93 32.37 -22.38
CA PRO A 121 1.05 31.96 -23.76
C PRO A 121 1.21 30.44 -23.88
N ARG A 122 0.48 29.83 -24.83
CA ARG A 122 0.50 28.37 -25.03
C ARG A 122 1.89 27.81 -25.29
N GLU A 123 2.73 28.60 -25.95
CA GLU A 123 4.14 28.25 -26.22
C GLU A 123 4.95 28.13 -24.92
N GLU A 124 4.72 29.03 -23.96
CA GLU A 124 5.37 28.99 -22.65
C GLU A 124 4.89 27.78 -21.82
N VAL A 125 3.60 27.46 -21.86
CA VAL A 125 3.02 26.27 -21.20
C VAL A 125 3.65 25.00 -21.77
N ASN A 126 3.76 24.88 -23.10
CA ASN A 126 4.37 23.71 -23.74
C ASN A 126 5.89 23.61 -23.48
N ALA A 127 6.60 24.73 -23.44
CA ALA A 127 8.02 24.76 -23.07
C ALA A 127 8.21 24.28 -21.64
N LEU A 128 7.39 24.76 -20.69
CA LEU A 128 7.47 24.34 -19.31
C LEU A 128 7.15 22.85 -19.14
N ARG A 129 6.17 22.32 -19.87
CA ARG A 129 5.91 20.88 -19.93
C ARG A 129 7.16 20.11 -20.36
N THR A 130 7.78 20.55 -21.46
CA THR A 130 9.00 19.91 -21.98
C THR A 130 10.13 19.94 -20.97
N ASP A 131 10.36 21.08 -20.29
CA ASP A 131 11.35 21.21 -19.23
C ASP A 131 11.11 20.18 -18.09
N ILE A 132 9.84 20.02 -17.66
CA ILE A 132 9.46 19.06 -16.61
C ILE A 132 9.67 17.61 -17.09
N GLU A 133 9.25 17.28 -18.32
CA GLU A 133 9.41 15.93 -18.89
C GLU A 133 10.90 15.56 -19.04
N GLN A 134 11.74 16.48 -19.46
CA GLN A 134 13.20 16.30 -19.52
C GLN A 134 13.81 16.08 -18.15
N PHE A 135 13.40 16.87 -17.15
CA PHE A 135 13.85 16.67 -15.77
C PHE A 135 13.49 15.29 -15.25
N ILE A 136 12.25 14.84 -15.43
CA ILE A 136 11.76 13.52 -15.02
C ILE A 136 12.57 12.41 -15.71
N GLN A 137 12.89 12.56 -16.98
CA GLN A 137 13.66 11.58 -17.74
C GLN A 137 15.12 11.51 -17.27
N GLN A 138 15.75 12.67 -17.02
CA GLN A 138 17.15 12.75 -16.58
C GLN A 138 17.32 12.29 -15.12
N HIS A 139 16.30 12.43 -14.28
CA HIS A 139 16.33 12.18 -12.85
C HIS A 139 15.27 11.15 -12.42
N ALA A 140 15.18 10.02 -13.13
CA ALA A 140 14.13 9.00 -12.98
C ALA A 140 14.02 8.40 -11.56
N SER A 141 15.12 8.37 -10.80
CA SER A 141 15.17 7.88 -9.41
C SER A 141 15.00 8.99 -8.36
N HIS A 142 14.82 10.24 -8.75
CA HIS A 142 14.73 11.36 -7.83
C HIS A 142 13.39 11.32 -7.05
N PHE A 143 13.43 11.58 -5.75
CA PHE A 143 12.25 11.49 -4.87
C PHE A 143 11.15 12.52 -5.20
N LEU A 144 11.48 13.65 -5.84
CA LEU A 144 10.50 14.65 -6.31
C LEU A 144 9.88 14.32 -7.66
N ARG A 145 10.28 13.24 -8.32
CA ARG A 145 9.72 12.82 -9.62
C ARG A 145 8.19 12.78 -9.61
N GLY A 146 7.60 12.06 -8.64
CA GLY A 146 6.14 11.92 -8.54
C GLY A 146 5.42 13.26 -8.36
N LYS A 147 6.03 14.19 -7.63
CA LYS A 147 5.50 15.56 -7.48
C LYS A 147 5.52 16.33 -8.80
N LEU A 148 6.58 16.21 -9.59
CA LEU A 148 6.67 16.87 -10.89
C LEU A 148 5.77 16.24 -11.94
N GLU A 149 5.57 14.92 -11.92
CA GLU A 149 4.55 14.25 -12.72
C GLU A 149 3.15 14.83 -12.41
N GLN A 150 2.82 15.02 -11.13
CA GLN A 150 1.60 15.70 -10.71
C GLN A 150 1.54 17.17 -11.20
N SER A 151 2.66 17.87 -11.22
CA SER A 151 2.73 19.27 -11.66
C SER A 151 2.34 19.45 -13.13
N ILE A 152 2.47 18.44 -14.00
CA ILE A 152 2.01 18.49 -15.40
C ILE A 152 0.47 18.61 -15.45
N PHE A 153 -0.26 17.92 -14.58
CA PHE A 153 -1.72 18.06 -14.49
C PHE A 153 -2.10 19.46 -14.00
N THR A 154 -1.42 19.94 -12.96
CA THR A 154 -1.62 21.29 -12.42
C THR A 154 -1.33 22.36 -13.47
N LEU A 155 -0.30 22.17 -14.28
CA LEU A 155 0.08 23.06 -15.39
C LEU A 155 -1.09 23.28 -16.37
N PHE A 156 -1.66 22.20 -16.88
CA PHE A 156 -2.76 22.29 -17.84
C PHE A 156 -4.07 22.71 -17.20
N THR A 157 -4.29 22.37 -15.92
CA THR A 157 -5.44 22.88 -15.14
C THR A 157 -5.36 24.40 -14.98
N ASN A 158 -4.20 24.94 -14.59
CA ASN A 158 -3.98 26.37 -14.43
C ASN A 158 -4.08 27.13 -15.75
N ALA A 159 -3.60 26.55 -16.85
CA ALA A 159 -3.68 27.09 -18.20
C ALA A 159 -5.09 26.96 -18.81
N GLU A 160 -6.03 26.28 -18.16
CA GLU A 160 -7.35 25.89 -18.70
C GLU A 160 -7.25 25.16 -20.07
N ASP A 161 -6.13 24.46 -20.32
CA ASP A 161 -5.96 23.66 -21.54
C ASP A 161 -6.61 22.27 -21.39
N THR A 162 -7.93 22.27 -21.50
CA THR A 162 -8.77 21.09 -21.40
C THR A 162 -8.38 19.97 -22.38
N GLN A 163 -7.96 20.36 -23.61
CA GLN A 163 -7.56 19.42 -24.66
C GLN A 163 -6.27 18.69 -24.33
N ALA A 164 -5.30 19.40 -23.74
CA ALA A 164 -4.06 18.78 -23.29
C ALA A 164 -4.27 17.92 -22.05
N LEU A 165 -5.07 18.42 -21.09
CA LEU A 165 -5.38 17.69 -19.85
C LEU A 165 -6.09 16.36 -20.12
N ALA A 166 -7.05 16.32 -21.03
CA ALA A 166 -7.81 15.13 -21.40
C ALA A 166 -6.95 14.00 -22.01
N LYS A 167 -5.76 14.32 -22.51
CA LYS A 167 -4.83 13.35 -23.14
C LYS A 167 -3.81 12.77 -22.17
N LEU A 168 -3.74 13.28 -20.95
CA LEU A 168 -2.79 12.78 -19.95
C LEU A 168 -3.23 11.42 -19.42
N THR A 169 -2.24 10.60 -19.04
CA THR A 169 -2.47 9.33 -18.35
C THR A 169 -2.47 9.60 -16.83
N PRO A 170 -3.60 9.43 -16.12
CA PRO A 170 -3.67 9.71 -14.71
C PRO A 170 -2.91 8.66 -13.89
N ASN A 171 -2.36 9.06 -12.74
CA ASN A 171 -1.60 8.21 -11.84
C ASN A 171 -2.17 8.14 -10.40
N ASN A 172 -3.18 8.94 -10.10
CA ASN A 172 -3.87 8.95 -8.81
C ASN A 172 -5.32 9.45 -8.98
N LEU A 173 -6.10 9.40 -7.91
CA LEU A 173 -7.52 9.76 -7.92
C LEU A 173 -7.76 11.21 -8.35
N GLU A 174 -6.95 12.17 -7.88
CA GLU A 174 -7.07 13.58 -8.23
C GLU A 174 -6.88 13.80 -9.73
N THR A 175 -5.84 13.19 -10.32
CA THR A 175 -5.58 13.28 -11.75
C THR A 175 -6.60 12.51 -12.59
N GLN A 176 -7.16 11.41 -12.09
CA GLN A 176 -8.27 10.71 -12.76
C GLN A 176 -9.50 11.61 -12.88
N ILE A 177 -9.90 12.28 -11.80
CA ILE A 177 -11.03 13.21 -11.83
C ILE A 177 -10.76 14.40 -12.74
N ALA A 178 -9.55 14.98 -12.70
CA ALA A 178 -9.17 16.08 -13.58
C ALA A 178 -9.27 15.70 -15.07
N VAL A 179 -8.76 14.53 -15.43
CA VAL A 179 -8.83 14.02 -16.83
C VAL A 179 -10.26 13.73 -17.25
N LEU A 180 -11.08 13.10 -16.39
CA LEU A 180 -12.49 12.83 -16.67
C LEU A 180 -13.29 14.12 -16.84
N THR A 181 -13.05 15.11 -15.97
CA THR A 181 -13.69 16.43 -16.06
C THR A 181 -13.36 17.10 -17.39
N ALA A 182 -12.08 17.08 -17.78
CA ALA A 182 -11.64 17.64 -19.06
C ALA A 182 -12.29 16.92 -20.26
N LYS A 183 -12.34 15.60 -20.26
CA LYS A 183 -13.02 14.81 -21.30
C LYS A 183 -14.50 15.15 -21.37
N TYR A 184 -15.18 15.25 -20.23
CA TYR A 184 -16.59 15.61 -20.16
C TYR A 184 -16.86 17.02 -20.71
N GLN A 185 -16.02 18.01 -20.40
CA GLN A 185 -16.13 19.38 -20.91
C GLN A 185 -16.00 19.44 -22.43
N ILE A 186 -15.07 18.68 -23.01
CA ILE A 186 -14.89 18.59 -24.47
C ILE A 186 -16.16 18.05 -25.12
N GLU A 187 -16.70 16.92 -24.62
CA GLU A 187 -17.92 16.32 -25.18
C GLU A 187 -19.15 17.21 -24.98
N ALA A 188 -19.22 17.96 -23.88
CA ALA A 188 -20.27 18.92 -23.63
C ALA A 188 -20.23 20.11 -24.61
N SER A 189 -19.03 20.59 -24.95
CA SER A 189 -18.85 21.69 -25.92
C SER A 189 -19.17 21.28 -27.35
N ASN A 190 -18.84 20.05 -27.74
CA ASN A 190 -19.09 19.52 -29.08
C ASN A 190 -20.60 19.32 -29.37
N THR A 191 -21.40 19.03 -28.35
CA THR A 191 -22.87 18.83 -28.51
C THR A 191 -23.60 20.11 -28.91
N SER A 192 -23.00 21.28 -28.66
CA SER A 192 -23.61 22.58 -28.99
C SER A 192 -23.44 22.97 -30.46
N GLN A 193 -22.62 22.27 -31.26
CA GLN A 193 -22.22 22.70 -32.59
C GLN A 193 -22.63 21.82 -33.77
N THR A 194 -23.09 20.56 -33.55
CA THR A 194 -23.39 19.63 -34.66
C THR A 194 -24.60 18.74 -34.41
N ALA A 195 -25.32 18.40 -35.52
CA ALA A 195 -26.47 17.49 -35.52
C ALA A 195 -26.14 15.98 -35.30
N GLU A 196 -24.90 15.62 -34.98
CA GLU A 196 -24.44 14.25 -34.70
C GLU A 196 -24.57 13.88 -33.21
N ASN A 197 -25.77 14.05 -32.64
CA ASN A 197 -26.03 13.90 -31.20
C ASN A 197 -25.81 12.49 -30.64
N GLN A 198 -25.94 11.42 -31.44
CA GLN A 198 -25.88 10.03 -30.92
C GLN A 198 -24.48 9.55 -30.50
N SER A 199 -23.42 10.02 -31.16
CA SER A 199 -22.03 9.62 -30.80
C SER A 199 -21.56 10.31 -29.53
N ASN A 200 -21.87 11.60 -29.37
CA ASN A 200 -21.45 12.40 -28.22
C ASN A 200 -22.17 11.97 -26.93
N ASP A 201 -23.43 11.53 -27.01
CA ASP A 201 -24.17 11.01 -25.87
C ASP A 201 -23.58 9.68 -25.34
N LYS A 202 -23.10 8.82 -26.24
CA LYS A 202 -22.37 7.60 -25.83
C LYS A 202 -21.08 7.89 -25.08
N ASN A 203 -20.30 8.86 -25.58
CA ASN A 203 -19.04 9.22 -24.95
C ASN A 203 -19.26 9.84 -23.56
N LYS A 204 -20.24 10.75 -23.42
CA LYS A 204 -20.64 11.30 -22.12
C LYS A 204 -21.09 10.21 -21.16
N SER A 205 -21.91 9.29 -21.63
CA SER A 205 -22.39 8.16 -20.80
C SER A 205 -21.22 7.27 -20.33
N ALA A 206 -20.23 7.02 -21.21
CA ALA A 206 -19.04 6.25 -20.82
C ALA A 206 -18.21 6.97 -19.74
N ILE A 207 -18.00 8.30 -19.90
CA ILE A 207 -17.29 9.12 -18.89
C ILE A 207 -18.02 9.11 -17.54
N LEU A 208 -19.36 9.26 -17.55
CA LEU A 208 -20.16 9.24 -16.32
C LEU A 208 -20.21 7.86 -15.69
N SER A 209 -20.13 6.79 -16.49
CA SER A 209 -20.00 5.41 -15.96
C SER A 209 -18.65 5.19 -15.27
N GLU A 210 -17.56 5.74 -15.84
CA GLU A 210 -16.23 5.70 -15.18
C GLU A 210 -16.22 6.52 -13.89
N TYR A 211 -16.84 7.70 -13.91
CA TYR A 211 -17.05 8.52 -12.71
C TYR A 211 -17.82 7.76 -11.61
N GLU A 212 -18.90 7.08 -11.98
CA GLU A 212 -19.71 6.27 -11.06
C GLU A 212 -18.87 5.20 -10.35
N GLN A 213 -17.99 4.52 -11.06
CA GLN A 213 -17.09 3.55 -10.45
C GLN A 213 -16.14 4.20 -9.43
N LEU A 214 -15.62 5.39 -9.73
CA LEU A 214 -14.81 6.15 -8.79
C LEU A 214 -15.63 6.57 -7.56
N TRP A 215 -16.84 7.08 -7.78
CA TRP A 215 -17.73 7.47 -6.69
C TRP A 215 -18.09 6.29 -5.78
N LEU A 216 -18.43 5.13 -6.35
CA LEU A 216 -18.75 3.93 -5.57
C LEU A 216 -17.57 3.43 -4.71
N ASN A 217 -16.34 3.56 -5.20
CA ASN A 217 -15.16 2.98 -4.58
C ASN A 217 -14.40 3.90 -3.62
N ASN A 218 -14.77 5.20 -3.52
CA ASN A 218 -14.10 6.19 -2.69
C ASN A 218 -15.10 6.92 -1.79
N ALA A 219 -14.67 7.29 -0.59
CA ALA A 219 -15.51 8.04 0.36
C ALA A 219 -15.84 9.43 -0.18
N GLU A 220 -14.85 10.11 -0.73
CA GLU A 220 -14.94 11.45 -1.29
C GLU A 220 -14.07 11.54 -2.55
N LEU A 221 -14.52 12.30 -3.54
CA LEU A 221 -13.75 12.56 -4.76
C LEU A 221 -13.29 14.01 -4.80
N PRO A 222 -12.03 14.28 -5.15
CA PRO A 222 -11.51 15.64 -5.24
C PRO A 222 -12.07 16.36 -6.47
N ASN A 223 -12.49 17.61 -6.31
CA ASN A 223 -12.88 18.51 -7.42
C ASN A 223 -13.89 17.93 -8.43
N ASP A 224 -14.82 17.12 -7.96
CA ASP A 224 -15.75 16.36 -8.81
C ASP A 224 -17.10 17.04 -9.08
N ALA A 225 -17.34 18.24 -8.57
CA ALA A 225 -18.66 18.89 -8.55
C ALA A 225 -19.36 18.90 -9.93
N GLN A 226 -18.65 19.11 -11.02
CA GLN A 226 -19.21 19.13 -12.37
C GLN A 226 -19.63 17.73 -12.83
N LEU A 227 -18.80 16.71 -12.61
CA LEU A 227 -19.11 15.32 -12.94
C LEU A 227 -20.23 14.80 -12.06
N TRP A 228 -20.20 15.12 -10.77
CA TRP A 228 -21.25 14.77 -9.83
C TRP A 228 -22.61 15.33 -10.26
N ALA A 229 -22.66 16.62 -10.58
CA ALA A 229 -23.90 17.28 -11.02
C ALA A 229 -24.45 16.67 -12.31
N ALA A 230 -23.57 16.39 -13.27
CA ALA A 230 -23.93 15.75 -14.53
C ALA A 230 -24.46 14.32 -14.34
N TRP A 231 -23.76 13.53 -13.54
CA TRP A 231 -24.15 12.16 -13.20
C TRP A 231 -25.48 12.13 -12.42
N TYR A 232 -25.63 12.99 -11.41
CA TYR A 232 -26.83 13.11 -10.61
C TYR A 232 -28.06 13.50 -11.47
N SER A 233 -27.91 14.52 -12.34
CA SER A 233 -29.02 14.99 -13.21
C SER A 233 -29.51 13.92 -14.21
N GLN A 234 -28.67 12.93 -14.53
CA GLN A 234 -29.04 11.79 -15.38
C GLN A 234 -29.61 10.59 -14.58
N GLY A 235 -29.92 10.79 -13.30
CA GLY A 235 -30.44 9.73 -12.44
C GLY A 235 -29.37 8.68 -12.03
N GLY A 236 -28.09 9.06 -12.07
CA GLY A 236 -26.99 8.17 -11.72
C GLY A 236 -27.01 7.72 -10.25
N ARG A 237 -27.39 8.59 -9.32
CA ARG A 237 -27.53 8.28 -7.90
C ARG A 237 -28.87 7.59 -7.62
N THR A 238 -28.83 6.29 -7.38
CA THR A 238 -29.99 5.50 -6.95
C THR A 238 -29.81 5.02 -5.51
N GLU A 239 -30.90 4.63 -4.86
CA GLU A 239 -30.88 4.01 -3.53
C GLU A 239 -29.94 2.80 -3.50
N GLU A 240 -30.02 1.92 -4.50
CA GLU A 240 -29.15 0.74 -4.63
C GLU A 240 -27.65 1.15 -4.61
N LYS A 241 -27.26 2.17 -5.36
CA LYS A 241 -25.87 2.65 -5.42
C LYS A 241 -25.40 3.28 -4.12
N ILE A 242 -26.31 3.95 -3.40
CA ILE A 242 -25.98 4.48 -2.06
C ILE A 242 -25.67 3.33 -1.11
N TYR A 243 -26.48 2.27 -1.11
CA TYR A 243 -26.20 1.10 -0.26
C TYR A 243 -24.93 0.36 -0.72
N GLN A 244 -24.65 0.25 -2.02
CA GLN A 244 -23.38 -0.29 -2.52
C GLN A 244 -22.17 0.50 -2.00
N LYS A 245 -22.25 1.84 -2.03
CA LYS A 245 -21.19 2.68 -1.48
C LYS A 245 -21.07 2.52 0.05
N ALA A 246 -22.21 2.45 0.74
CA ALA A 246 -22.23 2.20 2.19
C ALA A 246 -21.61 0.84 2.54
N GLU A 247 -21.88 -0.21 1.78
CA GLU A 247 -21.26 -1.54 1.93
C GLU A 247 -19.75 -1.47 1.79
N MET A 248 -19.24 -0.82 0.75
CA MET A 248 -17.82 -0.64 0.54
C MET A 248 -17.16 0.11 1.71
N LEU A 249 -17.76 1.21 2.16
CA LEU A 249 -17.26 2.02 3.28
C LEU A 249 -17.29 1.23 4.60
N PHE A 250 -18.37 0.51 4.84
CA PHE A 250 -18.52 -0.35 6.01
C PHE A 250 -17.47 -1.48 6.01
N GLY A 251 -17.26 -2.13 4.86
CA GLY A 251 -16.23 -3.15 4.68
C GLY A 251 -14.81 -2.65 4.96
N LYS A 252 -14.50 -1.44 4.52
CA LYS A 252 -13.22 -0.73 4.81
C LYS A 252 -13.09 -0.21 6.24
N ASN A 253 -14.11 -0.35 7.08
CA ASN A 253 -14.17 0.23 8.43
C ASN A 253 -14.10 1.77 8.42
N ASP A 254 -14.68 2.41 7.41
CA ASP A 254 -14.62 3.85 7.17
C ASP A 254 -15.87 4.56 7.70
N ALA A 255 -15.92 4.76 9.03
CA ALA A 255 -17.01 5.48 9.67
C ALA A 255 -17.09 6.96 9.22
N LYS A 256 -15.94 7.58 8.88
CA LYS A 256 -15.90 8.95 8.37
C LYS A 256 -16.49 9.03 6.95
N GLY A 257 -16.18 8.06 6.10
CA GLY A 257 -16.77 7.97 4.77
C GLY A 257 -18.29 7.84 4.81
N LEU A 258 -18.83 7.04 5.73
CA LEU A 258 -20.28 6.95 5.94
C LEU A 258 -20.89 8.30 6.40
N GLU A 259 -20.19 9.06 7.24
CA GLU A 259 -20.61 10.40 7.64
C GLU A 259 -20.62 11.38 6.45
N ILE A 260 -19.61 11.34 5.60
CA ILE A 260 -19.53 12.16 4.39
C ILE A 260 -20.70 11.83 3.47
N LEU A 261 -20.98 10.53 3.23
CA LEU A 261 -22.09 10.08 2.42
C LEU A 261 -23.45 10.57 2.98
N ALA A 262 -23.66 10.48 4.29
CA ALA A 262 -24.87 10.99 4.92
C ALA A 262 -25.03 12.51 4.72
N LYS A 263 -23.95 13.29 4.90
CA LYS A 263 -23.96 14.74 4.65
C LYS A 263 -24.18 15.11 3.18
N GLU A 264 -23.73 14.29 2.24
CA GLU A 264 -24.00 14.46 0.81
C GLU A 264 -25.51 14.32 0.55
N LEU A 265 -26.18 13.36 1.18
CA LEU A 265 -27.64 13.15 1.05
C LEU A 265 -28.44 14.28 1.68
N GLU A 266 -28.05 14.80 2.83
CA GLU A 266 -28.73 15.89 3.55
C GLU A 266 -28.73 17.20 2.77
N LYS A 267 -27.75 17.46 1.90
CA LYS A 267 -27.64 18.68 1.09
C LYS A 267 -28.69 18.77 -0.03
N ILE A 268 -29.42 17.70 -0.32
CA ILE A 268 -30.35 17.64 -1.43
C ILE A 268 -31.76 17.94 -0.91
N GLU A 269 -32.31 19.09 -1.32
CA GLU A 269 -33.54 19.70 -0.76
C GLU A 269 -34.84 18.86 -0.89
N ASN A 270 -34.87 17.79 -1.66
CA ASN A 270 -36.08 16.98 -1.88
C ASN A 270 -36.07 15.58 -1.25
N ALA A 271 -35.19 15.36 -0.29
CA ALA A 271 -34.88 14.04 0.26
C ALA A 271 -35.86 13.54 1.34
N LYS A 272 -37.20 13.53 1.08
CA LYS A 272 -38.10 12.76 1.95
C LYS A 272 -37.81 11.26 1.91
N GLU A 273 -37.38 10.78 0.75
CA GLU A 273 -37.00 9.38 0.49
C GLU A 273 -35.64 9.05 1.13
N ASP A 274 -34.70 10.00 1.18
CA ASP A 274 -33.36 9.76 1.72
C ASP A 274 -33.30 9.75 3.27
N LYS A 275 -34.34 10.16 4.00
CA LYS A 275 -34.34 10.19 5.48
C LYS A 275 -34.09 8.84 6.12
N GLN A 276 -34.66 7.78 5.54
CA GLN A 276 -34.44 6.43 6.04
C GLN A 276 -32.99 6.02 5.82
N ILE A 277 -32.45 6.29 4.63
CA ILE A 277 -31.06 5.98 4.27
C ILE A 277 -30.08 6.71 5.21
N VAL A 278 -30.30 8.00 5.49
CA VAL A 278 -29.48 8.78 6.45
C VAL A 278 -29.51 8.14 7.84
N THR A 279 -30.67 7.68 8.29
CA THR A 279 -30.82 6.97 9.56
C THR A 279 -30.05 5.65 9.55
N ASP A 280 -30.09 4.91 8.46
CA ASP A 280 -29.37 3.65 8.29
C ASP A 280 -27.85 3.89 8.27
N LEU A 281 -27.37 4.93 7.58
CA LEU A 281 -25.95 5.31 7.58
C LEU A 281 -25.44 5.69 8.97
N ALA A 282 -26.24 6.40 9.76
CA ALA A 282 -25.91 6.73 11.16
C ALA A 282 -25.80 5.45 12.02
N LEU A 283 -26.71 4.50 11.79
CA LEU A 283 -26.67 3.19 12.44
C LEU A 283 -25.40 2.40 12.04
N TYR A 284 -25.03 2.40 10.76
CA TYR A 284 -23.83 1.71 10.29
C TYR A 284 -22.55 2.31 10.88
N GLN A 285 -22.51 3.65 11.02
CA GLN A 285 -21.44 4.33 11.76
C GLN A 285 -21.35 3.88 13.22
N ASP A 286 -22.50 3.79 13.92
CA ASP A 286 -22.53 3.31 15.29
C ASP A 286 -22.00 1.88 15.40
N LEU A 287 -22.38 0.98 14.49
CA LEU A 287 -21.89 -0.40 14.45
C LEU A 287 -20.39 -0.52 14.22
N LEU A 288 -19.77 0.41 13.47
CA LEU A 288 -18.32 0.46 13.35
C LEU A 288 -17.63 0.91 14.65
N LYS A 289 -18.26 1.83 15.40
CA LYS A 289 -17.74 2.31 16.68
C LYS A 289 -18.03 1.35 17.82
N ASN A 290 -19.21 0.74 17.82
CA ASN A 290 -19.76 -0.13 18.86
C ASN A 290 -20.23 -1.48 18.27
N PRO A 291 -19.31 -2.38 17.85
CA PRO A 291 -19.68 -3.62 17.17
C PRO A 291 -20.60 -4.53 17.99
N ALA A 292 -20.61 -4.41 19.32
CA ALA A 292 -21.51 -5.16 20.19
C ALA A 292 -23.00 -4.92 19.86
N ASN A 293 -23.34 -3.74 19.34
CA ASN A 293 -24.70 -3.39 18.94
C ASN A 293 -25.21 -4.21 17.74
N LEU A 294 -24.34 -4.95 17.05
CA LEU A 294 -24.75 -5.83 15.95
C LEU A 294 -25.78 -6.88 16.41
N LYS A 295 -25.70 -7.36 17.64
CA LYS A 295 -26.69 -8.29 18.20
C LYS A 295 -28.12 -7.75 18.04
N ILE A 296 -28.33 -6.49 18.38
CA ILE A 296 -29.65 -5.84 18.28
C ILE A 296 -30.08 -5.74 16.80
N GLN A 297 -29.15 -5.42 15.91
CA GLN A 297 -29.44 -5.29 14.48
C GLN A 297 -29.72 -6.64 13.82
N ALA A 298 -28.98 -7.67 14.18
CA ALA A 298 -29.15 -9.03 13.64
C ALA A 298 -30.50 -9.65 14.02
N GLU A 299 -31.10 -9.21 15.12
CA GLU A 299 -32.43 -9.64 15.58
C GLU A 299 -33.58 -8.84 14.92
N ARG A 300 -33.29 -7.70 14.25
CA ARG A 300 -34.26 -6.96 13.48
C ARG A 300 -34.53 -7.65 12.14
N LEU A 301 -35.73 -7.39 11.61
CA LEU A 301 -36.04 -7.84 10.25
C LEU A 301 -35.16 -7.11 9.22
N PRO A 302 -34.59 -7.83 8.21
CA PRO A 302 -33.80 -7.23 7.17
C PRO A 302 -34.62 -6.23 6.33
N LEU A 303 -33.96 -5.20 5.80
CA LEU A 303 -34.55 -4.27 4.85
C LEU A 303 -34.61 -4.95 3.49
N ILE A 304 -35.80 -5.10 2.97
CA ILE A 304 -36.05 -5.76 1.68
C ILE A 304 -36.46 -4.71 0.65
N ASP A 305 -35.73 -4.67 -0.46
CA ASP A 305 -36.12 -3.88 -1.62
C ASP A 305 -37.41 -4.46 -2.24
N GLY A 306 -38.48 -3.65 -2.29
CA GLY A 306 -39.78 -4.05 -2.80
C GLY A 306 -39.81 -4.42 -4.29
N ASN A 307 -38.81 -3.97 -5.07
CA ASN A 307 -38.74 -4.24 -6.51
C ASN A 307 -37.96 -5.53 -6.80
N THR A 308 -36.87 -5.76 -6.09
CA THR A 308 -35.93 -6.88 -6.35
C THR A 308 -36.08 -8.03 -5.36
N ASN A 309 -36.79 -7.83 -4.27
CA ASN A 309 -36.91 -8.75 -3.14
C ASN A 309 -35.54 -9.13 -2.48
N LYS A 310 -34.53 -8.30 -2.68
CA LYS A 310 -33.21 -8.47 -2.08
C LYS A 310 -33.11 -7.76 -0.72
N ILE A 311 -32.28 -8.30 0.15
CA ILE A 311 -31.95 -7.66 1.44
C ILE A 311 -30.86 -6.62 1.18
N ILE A 312 -31.21 -5.32 1.31
CA ILE A 312 -30.34 -4.19 0.99
C ILE A 312 -29.21 -4.05 2.00
N ASN A 313 -29.48 -4.27 3.29
CA ASN A 313 -28.56 -4.07 4.38
C ASN A 313 -27.88 -5.36 4.88
N LYS A 314 -27.89 -6.44 4.10
CA LYS A 314 -27.31 -7.74 4.43
C LYS A 314 -25.82 -7.63 4.79
N PHE A 315 -25.07 -6.78 4.08
CA PHE A 315 -23.64 -6.54 4.29
C PHE A 315 -23.30 -6.14 5.73
N VAL A 316 -24.20 -5.44 6.41
CA VAL A 316 -23.98 -4.99 7.80
C VAL A 316 -23.78 -6.19 8.73
N VAL A 317 -24.60 -7.22 8.57
CA VAL A 317 -24.53 -8.44 9.37
C VAL A 317 -23.38 -9.32 8.90
N VAL A 318 -23.23 -9.49 7.58
CA VAL A 318 -22.19 -10.33 7.00
C VAL A 318 -20.78 -9.81 7.36
N LEU A 319 -20.50 -8.54 7.07
CA LEU A 319 -19.19 -7.92 7.30
C LEU A 319 -18.96 -7.52 8.78
N GLY A 320 -20.06 -7.25 9.52
CA GLY A 320 -20.00 -6.85 10.92
C GLY A 320 -19.75 -8.01 11.86
N PHE A 321 -20.08 -9.25 11.48
CA PHE A 321 -20.06 -10.41 12.36
C PHE A 321 -18.69 -10.67 13.01
N ALA A 322 -17.62 -10.66 12.25
CA ALA A 322 -16.28 -10.88 12.78
C ALA A 322 -15.85 -9.79 13.79
N ARG A 323 -16.30 -8.53 13.59
CA ARG A 323 -16.05 -7.43 14.54
C ARG A 323 -16.86 -7.62 15.80
N TYR A 324 -18.12 -8.02 15.66
CA TYR A 324 -19.00 -8.36 16.78
C TYR A 324 -18.40 -9.47 17.65
N LEU A 325 -17.93 -10.56 17.06
CA LEU A 325 -17.32 -11.66 17.79
C LEU A 325 -16.13 -11.21 18.66
N ARG A 326 -15.37 -10.19 18.24
CA ARG A 326 -14.26 -9.65 19.05
C ARG A 326 -14.73 -8.96 20.34
N THR A 327 -16.00 -8.57 20.44
CA THR A 327 -16.57 -7.99 21.66
C THR A 327 -16.93 -9.05 22.69
N ILE A 328 -16.96 -10.32 22.29
CA ILE A 328 -17.28 -11.45 23.17
C ILE A 328 -15.95 -11.97 23.78
N PRO A 329 -15.88 -12.18 25.11
CA PRO A 329 -14.70 -12.73 25.75
C PRO A 329 -14.31 -14.10 25.18
N GLU A 330 -13.02 -14.32 24.89
CA GLU A 330 -12.51 -15.60 24.34
C GLU A 330 -12.73 -16.78 25.30
N ASN A 331 -12.68 -16.50 26.60
CA ASN A 331 -12.85 -17.46 27.68
C ASN A 331 -14.32 -17.65 28.10
N MET A 332 -15.28 -17.25 27.22
CA MET A 332 -16.69 -17.51 27.52
C MET A 332 -16.93 -19.01 27.75
N ASN A 333 -17.84 -19.34 28.68
CA ASN A 333 -18.21 -20.73 28.92
C ASN A 333 -19.07 -21.25 27.75
N GLU A 334 -18.72 -22.45 27.24
CA GLU A 334 -19.47 -23.17 26.20
C GLU A 334 -19.85 -22.32 24.96
N PRO A 335 -18.87 -21.87 24.14
CA PRO A 335 -19.19 -21.16 22.88
C PRO A 335 -20.08 -22.02 21.98
N THR A 336 -21.20 -21.47 21.49
CA THR A 336 -22.10 -22.17 20.56
C THR A 336 -22.41 -21.32 19.34
N PHE A 337 -22.43 -21.94 18.17
CA PHE A 337 -22.78 -21.27 16.91
C PHE A 337 -24.32 -21.24 16.65
N THR A 338 -25.10 -21.96 17.41
CA THR A 338 -26.57 -22.13 17.23
C THR A 338 -27.34 -20.80 17.09
N PRO A 339 -27.10 -19.74 17.91
CA PRO A 339 -27.80 -18.47 17.73
C PRO A 339 -27.54 -17.83 16.36
N TYR A 340 -26.32 -18.00 15.83
CA TYR A 340 -25.91 -17.40 14.57
C TYR A 340 -26.42 -18.16 13.35
N GLU A 341 -26.78 -19.45 13.48
CA GLU A 341 -27.52 -20.18 12.44
C GLU A 341 -28.89 -19.57 12.21
N GLN A 342 -29.54 -19.11 13.29
CA GLN A 342 -30.82 -18.43 13.17
C GLN A 342 -30.68 -17.07 12.49
N TRP A 343 -29.64 -16.31 12.83
CA TRP A 343 -29.34 -15.05 12.13
C TRP A 343 -29.07 -15.29 10.64
N ALA A 344 -28.25 -16.31 10.31
CA ALA A 344 -27.93 -16.67 8.94
C ALA A 344 -29.20 -16.97 8.12
N LYS A 345 -30.17 -17.69 8.69
CA LYS A 345 -31.47 -17.95 8.04
C LYS A 345 -32.28 -16.68 7.83
N THR A 346 -32.41 -15.84 8.87
CA THR A 346 -33.16 -14.58 8.80
C THR A 346 -32.59 -13.64 7.74
N TRP A 347 -31.27 -13.56 7.63
CA TRP A 347 -30.57 -12.69 6.71
C TRP A 347 -30.23 -13.35 5.37
N GLN A 348 -30.73 -14.56 5.12
CA GLN A 348 -30.57 -15.33 3.88
C GLN A 348 -29.10 -15.40 3.44
N LEU A 349 -28.21 -15.80 4.38
CA LEU A 349 -26.81 -16.02 4.04
C LEU A 349 -26.69 -17.20 3.06
N ASP A 350 -25.84 -17.04 2.06
CA ASP A 350 -25.46 -18.15 1.21
C ASP A 350 -24.42 -19.07 1.89
N GLU A 351 -24.07 -20.16 1.21
CA GLU A 351 -23.13 -21.15 1.75
C GLU A 351 -21.74 -20.55 2.01
N THR A 352 -21.29 -19.62 1.19
CA THR A 352 -19.99 -18.96 1.32
C THR A 352 -19.98 -18.03 2.53
N GLU A 353 -20.99 -17.19 2.65
CA GLU A 353 -21.15 -16.26 3.78
C GLU A 353 -21.26 -17.00 5.12
N LEU A 354 -22.06 -18.09 5.15
CA LEU A 354 -22.20 -18.93 6.33
C LEU A 354 -20.88 -19.65 6.68
N ARG A 355 -20.16 -20.11 5.67
CA ARG A 355 -18.83 -20.70 5.84
C ARG A 355 -17.86 -19.69 6.45
N ASP A 356 -17.82 -18.49 5.97
CA ASP A 356 -16.95 -17.41 6.48
C ASP A 356 -17.31 -17.03 7.93
N TRP A 357 -18.58 -17.01 8.28
CA TRP A 357 -19.03 -16.82 9.66
C TRP A 357 -18.56 -17.94 10.58
N LYS A 358 -18.65 -19.20 10.15
CA LYS A 358 -18.15 -20.36 10.94
C LYS A 358 -16.65 -20.26 11.12
N ILE A 359 -15.90 -19.89 10.07
CA ILE A 359 -14.45 -19.68 10.14
C ILE A 359 -14.11 -18.56 11.15
N ALA A 360 -14.82 -17.44 11.09
CA ALA A 360 -14.62 -16.33 12.02
C ALA A 360 -14.92 -16.73 13.47
N PHE A 361 -16.01 -17.46 13.69
CA PHE A 361 -16.40 -17.95 15.03
C PHE A 361 -15.38 -18.93 15.59
N ILE A 362 -15.00 -19.93 14.82
CA ILE A 362 -13.98 -20.90 15.21
C ILE A 362 -12.64 -20.19 15.48
N SER A 363 -12.23 -19.25 14.62
CA SER A 363 -11.00 -18.50 14.81
C SER A 363 -11.00 -17.70 16.12
N ARG A 364 -12.13 -17.11 16.49
CA ARG A 364 -12.30 -16.33 17.73
C ARG A 364 -12.16 -17.18 18.97
N PHE A 365 -12.80 -18.35 18.99
CA PHE A 365 -12.87 -19.21 20.17
C PHE A 365 -11.94 -20.43 20.07
N PHE A 366 -10.99 -20.44 19.15
CA PHE A 366 -10.20 -21.62 18.80
C PHE A 366 -9.54 -22.29 20.00
N ASP A 367 -9.02 -21.50 20.94
CA ASP A 367 -8.30 -21.99 22.12
C ASP A 367 -9.23 -22.24 23.32
N ASN A 368 -10.56 -22.16 23.14
CA ASN A 368 -11.52 -22.52 24.16
C ASN A 368 -11.56 -24.05 24.33
N GLU A 369 -11.42 -24.51 25.57
CA GLU A 369 -11.27 -25.93 25.92
C GLU A 369 -12.59 -26.60 26.34
N SER A 370 -13.75 -25.92 26.25
CA SER A 370 -15.05 -26.52 26.56
C SER A 370 -15.27 -27.76 25.69
N PRO A 371 -15.53 -28.94 26.28
CA PRO A 371 -15.53 -30.23 25.56
C PRO A 371 -16.52 -30.26 24.38
N ASN A 372 -17.73 -29.74 24.56
CA ASN A 372 -18.76 -29.73 23.53
C ASN A 372 -18.33 -28.80 22.35
N PHE A 373 -17.74 -27.67 22.69
CA PHE A 373 -17.21 -26.74 21.65
C PHE A 373 -16.05 -27.37 20.90
N VAL A 374 -15.08 -27.97 21.58
CA VAL A 374 -13.92 -28.63 20.93
C VAL A 374 -14.37 -29.72 19.98
N GLN A 375 -15.32 -30.55 20.38
CA GLN A 375 -15.86 -31.60 19.53
C GLN A 375 -16.55 -31.02 18.29
N TRP A 376 -17.41 -30.02 18.45
CA TRP A 376 -18.09 -29.33 17.36
C TRP A 376 -17.09 -28.64 16.44
N ARG A 377 -16.14 -27.86 17.01
CA ARG A 377 -15.08 -27.16 16.29
C ARG A 377 -14.30 -28.10 15.38
N ASP A 378 -13.80 -29.20 15.90
CA ASP A 378 -12.95 -30.13 15.15
C ASP A 378 -13.75 -30.80 14.02
N GLN A 379 -15.02 -31.12 14.22
CA GLN A 379 -15.89 -31.63 13.16
C GLN A 379 -16.18 -30.58 12.07
N GLU A 380 -16.41 -29.32 12.44
CA GLU A 380 -16.68 -28.25 11.49
C GLU A 380 -15.43 -27.85 10.69
N ILE A 381 -14.24 -27.80 11.29
CA ILE A 381 -12.99 -27.50 10.59
C ILE A 381 -12.79 -28.45 9.39
N LEU A 382 -13.06 -29.74 9.57
CA LEU A 382 -12.92 -30.74 8.51
C LEU A 382 -13.93 -30.53 7.35
N LYS A 383 -15.13 -29.98 7.64
CA LYS A 383 -16.15 -29.69 6.62
C LYS A 383 -15.86 -28.38 5.88
N LEU A 384 -15.25 -27.42 6.55
CA LEU A 384 -15.02 -26.06 6.01
C LEU A 384 -13.90 -26.00 4.97
N ASN A 385 -13.01 -27.01 4.91
CA ASN A 385 -11.84 -27.01 4.04
C ASN A 385 -11.01 -25.70 4.15
N ALA A 386 -10.84 -25.20 5.36
CA ALA A 386 -10.15 -23.96 5.65
C ALA A 386 -8.73 -24.24 6.15
N ASP A 387 -7.75 -24.18 5.27
CA ASP A 387 -6.36 -24.52 5.58
C ASP A 387 -5.81 -23.78 6.80
N ASN A 388 -6.13 -22.51 6.97
CA ASN A 388 -5.71 -21.73 8.14
C ASN A 388 -6.15 -22.35 9.48
N LEU A 389 -7.37 -22.89 9.54
CA LEU A 389 -7.88 -23.56 10.74
C LEU A 389 -7.28 -24.95 10.89
N ILE A 390 -7.13 -25.69 9.78
CA ILE A 390 -6.52 -27.03 9.77
C ILE A 390 -5.05 -26.92 10.21
N GLU A 391 -4.30 -25.97 9.69
CA GLU A 391 -2.91 -25.73 10.08
C GLU A 391 -2.79 -25.33 11.58
N ARG A 392 -3.70 -24.47 12.06
CA ARG A 392 -3.72 -24.12 13.49
C ARG A 392 -4.02 -25.36 14.34
N ARG A 393 -4.97 -26.20 13.92
CA ARG A 393 -5.29 -27.45 14.61
C ARG A 393 -4.14 -28.45 14.58
N LEU A 394 -3.43 -28.56 13.47
CA LEU A 394 -2.22 -29.37 13.35
C LEU A 394 -1.14 -28.93 14.35
N ARG A 395 -0.86 -27.62 14.45
CA ARG A 395 0.13 -27.12 15.43
C ARG A 395 -0.28 -27.46 16.86
N THR A 396 -1.56 -27.36 17.17
CA THR A 396 -2.10 -27.81 18.49
C THR A 396 -1.92 -29.31 18.69
N ALA A 397 -2.21 -30.12 17.67
CA ALA A 397 -2.07 -31.57 17.74
C ALA A 397 -0.59 -32.02 17.88
N ILE A 398 0.33 -31.32 17.22
CA ILE A 398 1.79 -31.52 17.37
C ILE A 398 2.21 -31.24 18.82
N TRP A 399 1.76 -30.10 19.37
CA TRP A 399 2.06 -29.75 20.75
C TRP A 399 1.50 -30.76 21.75
N GLN A 400 0.26 -31.22 21.55
CA GLN A 400 -0.42 -32.20 22.37
C GLN A 400 0.04 -33.65 22.11
N GLN A 401 0.88 -33.90 21.10
CA GLN A 401 1.33 -35.22 20.66
C GLN A 401 0.16 -36.18 20.33
N THR A 402 -0.90 -35.64 19.73
CA THR A 402 -2.08 -36.38 19.28
C THR A 402 -1.96 -36.80 17.81
N ASP A 403 -2.93 -37.58 17.30
CA ASP A 403 -2.95 -38.01 15.90
C ASP A 403 -3.00 -36.84 14.93
N LEU A 404 -2.12 -36.85 13.92
CA LEU A 404 -2.00 -35.82 12.90
C LEU A 404 -2.56 -36.23 11.54
N LEU A 405 -2.71 -37.55 11.27
CA LEU A 405 -2.93 -38.06 9.93
C LEU A 405 -4.23 -37.53 9.32
N ALA A 406 -5.32 -37.52 10.09
CA ALA A 406 -6.61 -37.01 9.62
C ALA A 406 -6.52 -35.52 9.19
N TRP A 407 -5.83 -34.70 9.99
CA TRP A 407 -5.64 -33.27 9.73
C TRP A 407 -4.71 -33.00 8.56
N LEU A 408 -3.61 -33.73 8.43
CA LEU A 408 -2.69 -33.64 7.30
C LEU A 408 -3.39 -34.01 5.98
N ASN A 409 -4.25 -35.03 6.01
CA ASN A 409 -5.04 -35.43 4.84
C ASN A 409 -6.11 -34.40 4.46
N ALA A 410 -6.63 -33.63 5.41
CA ALA A 410 -7.64 -32.61 5.20
C ALA A 410 -7.10 -31.30 4.59
N LEU A 411 -5.78 -31.08 4.62
CA LEU A 411 -5.16 -29.91 3.96
C LEU A 411 -5.41 -29.92 2.45
N SER A 412 -5.51 -28.73 1.86
CA SER A 412 -5.52 -28.58 0.41
C SER A 412 -4.24 -29.11 -0.23
N ASN A 413 -4.27 -29.40 -1.52
CA ASN A 413 -3.09 -29.83 -2.26
C ASN A 413 -1.93 -28.81 -2.21
N GLU A 414 -2.27 -27.51 -2.18
CA GLU A 414 -1.29 -26.44 -2.05
C GLU A 414 -0.62 -26.45 -0.67
N SER A 415 -1.41 -26.51 0.39
CA SER A 415 -0.88 -26.54 1.76
C SER A 415 -0.10 -27.81 2.06
N LYS A 416 -0.48 -28.96 1.50
CA LYS A 416 0.28 -30.21 1.60
C LYS A 416 1.70 -30.10 1.05
N GLN A 417 1.97 -29.19 0.11
CA GLN A 417 3.31 -28.98 -0.46
C GLN A 417 4.22 -28.12 0.43
N LYS A 418 3.70 -27.47 1.47
CA LYS A 418 4.54 -26.71 2.40
C LYS A 418 5.49 -27.64 3.12
N GLN A 419 6.76 -27.24 3.24
CA GLN A 419 7.82 -28.03 3.88
C GLN A 419 7.46 -28.52 5.28
N GLU A 420 6.79 -27.68 6.06
CA GLU A 420 6.26 -28.00 7.39
C GLU A 420 5.38 -29.25 7.35
N TRP A 421 4.36 -29.25 6.48
CA TRP A 421 3.37 -30.34 6.45
C TRP A 421 3.89 -31.60 5.78
N ARG A 422 4.78 -31.49 4.82
CA ARG A 422 5.51 -32.63 4.24
C ARG A 422 6.37 -33.31 5.30
N TYR A 423 7.10 -32.56 6.12
CA TYR A 423 7.90 -33.10 7.21
C TYR A 423 7.03 -33.87 8.22
N TRP A 424 5.93 -33.25 8.69
CA TRP A 424 5.04 -33.88 9.64
C TRP A 424 4.29 -35.07 9.06
N MET A 425 3.97 -35.09 7.75
CA MET A 425 3.44 -36.27 7.06
C MET A 425 4.47 -37.41 7.06
N GLY A 426 5.72 -37.14 6.69
CA GLY A 426 6.79 -38.13 6.76
C GLY A 426 6.97 -38.69 8.17
N LYS A 427 6.96 -37.82 9.18
CA LYS A 427 7.09 -38.21 10.58
C LYS A 427 5.91 -39.06 11.09
N THR A 428 4.70 -38.74 10.70
CA THR A 428 3.51 -39.53 11.07
C THR A 428 3.57 -40.93 10.46
N LEU A 429 4.01 -41.03 9.21
CA LEU A 429 4.14 -42.30 8.50
C LEU A 429 5.33 -43.17 8.94
N GLU A 430 6.24 -42.70 9.81
CA GLU A 430 7.39 -43.50 10.30
C GLU A 430 6.93 -44.84 10.92
N LYS A 431 5.78 -44.89 11.55
CA LYS A 431 5.26 -46.10 12.19
C LYS A 431 4.38 -46.94 11.27
N GLU A 432 3.65 -46.32 10.35
CA GLU A 432 2.65 -46.98 9.53
C GLU A 432 3.18 -47.41 8.16
N ASN A 433 4.04 -46.57 7.53
CA ASN A 433 4.60 -46.81 6.21
C ASN A 433 6.00 -46.19 6.10
N ILE A 434 6.99 -46.91 6.61
CA ILE A 434 8.40 -46.48 6.65
C ILE A 434 8.97 -46.16 5.26
N THR A 435 8.53 -46.88 4.22
CA THR A 435 9.01 -46.65 2.85
C THR A 435 8.56 -45.29 2.36
N LYS A 436 7.27 -44.99 2.47
CA LYS A 436 6.70 -43.67 2.07
C LYS A 436 7.24 -42.53 2.92
N SER A 437 7.46 -42.76 4.22
CA SER A 437 8.13 -41.79 5.09
C SER A 437 9.52 -41.41 4.59
N LYS A 438 10.34 -42.41 4.24
CA LYS A 438 11.70 -42.20 3.70
C LYS A 438 11.68 -41.48 2.37
N GLU A 439 10.75 -41.82 1.46
CA GLU A 439 10.54 -41.09 0.19
C GLU A 439 10.30 -39.60 0.42
N ILE A 440 9.34 -39.27 1.29
CA ILE A 440 9.01 -37.87 1.64
C ILE A 440 10.23 -37.13 2.22
N PHE A 441 10.95 -37.75 3.16
CA PHE A 441 12.15 -37.13 3.72
C PHE A 441 13.29 -36.99 2.69
N SER A 442 13.45 -37.93 1.78
CA SER A 442 14.45 -37.89 0.70
C SER A 442 14.14 -36.72 -0.25
N GLU A 443 12.90 -36.57 -0.69
CA GLU A 443 12.49 -35.44 -1.52
C GLU A 443 12.72 -34.11 -0.79
N LEU A 444 12.27 -34.01 0.45
CA LEU A 444 12.35 -32.79 1.25
C LEU A 444 13.80 -32.38 1.54
N SER A 445 14.71 -33.35 1.76
CA SER A 445 16.13 -33.11 2.06
C SER A 445 16.89 -32.42 0.92
N ASN A 446 16.38 -32.45 -0.31
CA ASN A 446 16.95 -31.74 -1.45
C ASN A 446 16.61 -30.26 -1.50
N GLU A 447 15.73 -29.78 -0.64
CA GLU A 447 15.32 -28.40 -0.56
C GLU A 447 16.14 -27.63 0.50
N ARG A 448 15.96 -26.30 0.58
CA ARG A 448 16.58 -25.44 1.59
C ARG A 448 15.54 -25.05 2.64
N GLY A 449 15.92 -25.06 3.90
CA GLY A 449 15.07 -24.60 4.99
C GLY A 449 15.20 -25.46 6.24
N PHE A 450 14.46 -25.07 7.28
CA PHE A 450 14.49 -25.74 8.58
C PHE A 450 13.97 -27.18 8.50
N TYR A 451 12.83 -27.43 7.88
CA TYR A 451 12.26 -28.78 7.75
C TYR A 451 13.04 -29.70 6.83
N PRO A 452 13.61 -29.27 5.70
CA PRO A 452 14.61 -30.02 4.94
C PRO A 452 15.80 -30.47 5.76
N MET A 453 16.34 -29.63 6.62
CA MET A 453 17.42 -29.96 7.53
C MET A 453 16.99 -31.05 8.54
N LEU A 454 15.80 -30.95 9.10
CA LEU A 454 15.25 -32.00 9.98
C LEU A 454 15.02 -33.33 9.23
N ALA A 455 14.58 -33.28 7.97
CA ALA A 455 14.39 -34.47 7.13
C ALA A 455 15.74 -35.16 6.86
N THR A 456 16.79 -34.40 6.57
CA THR A 456 18.15 -34.92 6.44
C THR A 456 18.63 -35.63 7.70
N ALA A 457 18.40 -35.03 8.89
CA ALA A 457 18.74 -35.62 10.18
C ALA A 457 17.95 -36.90 10.49
N LYS A 458 16.76 -37.06 9.89
CA LYS A 458 15.96 -38.28 10.00
C LYS A 458 16.48 -39.42 9.11
N LEU A 459 16.98 -39.09 7.90
CA LEU A 459 17.55 -40.08 6.96
C LEU A 459 18.91 -40.56 7.40
N TYR A 460 19.73 -39.71 8.01
CA TYR A 460 21.13 -40.00 8.38
C TYR A 460 21.34 -39.73 9.88
N PRO A 461 20.80 -40.60 10.74
CA PRO A 461 20.89 -40.43 12.20
C PRO A 461 22.32 -40.50 12.73
N GLU A 462 23.23 -41.17 12.04
CA GLU A 462 24.66 -41.27 12.34
C GLU A 462 25.39 -39.93 12.22
N ASN A 463 24.88 -39.00 11.41
CA ASN A 463 25.48 -37.66 11.20
C ASN A 463 25.05 -36.64 12.26
N ARG A 464 24.30 -37.04 13.29
CA ARG A 464 23.79 -36.11 14.36
C ARG A 464 24.90 -35.46 15.21
N GLY A 465 26.17 -35.87 15.06
CA GLY A 465 27.30 -35.29 15.78
C GLY A 465 28.35 -34.63 14.89
N ALA A 466 28.30 -34.86 13.59
CA ALA A 466 29.10 -34.11 12.62
C ALA A 466 28.40 -32.78 12.40
N GLY A 467 29.03 -31.69 12.82
CA GLY A 467 28.45 -30.34 12.65
C GLY A 467 27.94 -30.17 11.22
N TYR A 468 26.71 -29.69 11.08
CA TYR A 468 26.14 -29.40 9.78
C TYR A 468 27.14 -28.58 8.99
N ASP A 469 27.54 -29.08 7.81
CA ASP A 469 28.36 -28.34 6.88
C ASP A 469 27.50 -27.17 6.32
N PHE A 470 27.57 -26.03 7.00
CA PHE A 470 26.95 -24.79 6.53
C PHE A 470 27.71 -24.16 5.34
N GLY A 471 28.81 -24.79 4.87
CA GLY A 471 29.67 -24.27 3.82
C GLY A 471 28.96 -23.91 2.50
N GLN A 472 27.81 -24.50 2.23
CA GLN A 472 26.98 -24.06 1.10
C GLN A 472 26.00 -22.93 1.43
N ALA A 473 25.66 -22.71 2.70
CA ALA A 473 24.75 -21.62 3.10
C ALA A 473 25.49 -20.27 3.18
N GLU A 474 26.76 -20.24 3.57
CA GLU A 474 27.56 -19.01 3.64
C GLU A 474 27.83 -18.35 2.29
N LEU A 475 27.88 -19.13 1.20
CA LEU A 475 28.10 -18.61 -0.15
C LEU A 475 26.95 -17.75 -0.71
N TYR A 476 25.78 -17.72 -0.08
CA TYR A 476 24.60 -16.99 -0.57
C TYR A 476 24.25 -15.73 0.22
N VAL A 477 24.73 -15.58 1.46
CA VAL A 477 24.50 -14.36 2.27
C VAL A 477 25.39 -13.19 1.80
N ALA A 478 26.50 -13.48 1.13
CA ALA A 478 27.45 -12.47 0.66
C ALA A 478 27.07 -11.82 -0.70
N ARG A 479 25.92 -12.13 -1.30
CA ARG A 479 25.50 -11.62 -2.63
C ARG A 479 24.11 -10.99 -2.69
N SER A 480 23.47 -10.68 -1.57
CA SER A 480 22.21 -9.92 -1.54
C SER A 480 22.41 -8.48 -1.10
#